data_d1f94bfaf1eace7502e15f9169970cb4
#
_entry.id   d1f94bfaf1eace7502e15f9169970cb4
#
_cell.length_a   1.000
_cell.length_b   1.000
_cell.length_c   1.000
_cell.angle_alpha   90.00
_cell.angle_beta   90.00
_cell.angle_gamma   90.00
#
_symmetry.space_group_name_H-M   'P 1'
#
loop_
_entity.id
_entity.type
_entity.pdbx_description
1 polymer ?
#
loop_
_entity_poly.entity_id
_entity_poly.type
_entity_poly.pdbx_seq_one_letter_code
_entity_poly.pdbx_strand_id
1 'polypeptide(L)'
;MRSNFAPLDWKTALQGRRHVVIGMSGGVDSSVAAWRCKEAGLEVTGLFMKNWEDDDDSEYCSTRQDFLDAAAAAEVIGIELQAVNFAAEYKDRVFADFLREYQAGRTPNPDVLCNAEIKFKAFLDHAMALGAQCIATGHYAQVNVTHEGAVELFRGADPGKDQTYFLHRLNQRQLANTVFPVGDLMKSEVRALAQSIGLPNAAKKDSTGICFIGERPFREFLNRYLPTQHGAMKTPDGRVVGEHMGLAFYTLGQRKGLGIGGQKDGDGAAWFVVEKDMANNTLIVAQGHDAP
;
A
#
# COMPACT_ATOMS: atom_id res chain seq x y z
N MET A 1 -16.69 13.80 -9.93
CA MET A 1 -16.42 14.15 -11.34
C MET A 1 -15.86 12.90 -12.00
N ARG A 2 -16.53 12.34 -13.01
CA ARG A 2 -15.95 11.27 -13.83
C ARG A 2 -14.79 11.88 -14.61
N SER A 3 -13.60 11.27 -14.58
CA SER A 3 -12.53 11.69 -15.47
C SER A 3 -13.01 11.54 -16.91
N ASN A 4 -12.89 12.60 -17.71
CA ASN A 4 -13.30 12.60 -19.13
C ASN A 4 -12.38 11.77 -20.05
N PHE A 5 -11.50 10.95 -19.48
CA PHE A 5 -10.64 10.06 -20.24
C PHE A 5 -11.30 8.68 -20.35
N ALA A 6 -11.44 8.19 -21.57
CA ALA A 6 -11.81 6.79 -21.79
C ALA A 6 -10.74 5.89 -21.12
N PRO A 7 -11.16 4.79 -20.46
CA PRO A 7 -10.21 3.84 -19.90
C PRO A 7 -9.24 3.34 -20.98
N LEU A 8 -7.96 3.29 -20.65
CA LEU A 8 -6.95 2.75 -21.55
C LEU A 8 -7.07 1.22 -21.58
N ASP A 9 -6.95 0.62 -22.75
CA ASP A 9 -6.82 -0.83 -22.83
C ASP A 9 -5.42 -1.23 -22.34
N TRP A 10 -5.36 -1.84 -21.16
CA TRP A 10 -4.11 -2.28 -20.54
C TRP A 10 -3.27 -3.22 -21.44
N LYS A 11 -3.91 -3.90 -22.41
CA LYS A 11 -3.23 -4.79 -23.38
C LYS A 11 -2.30 -4.02 -24.32
N THR A 12 -2.57 -2.74 -24.56
CA THR A 12 -1.68 -1.91 -25.39
C THR A 12 -0.30 -1.76 -24.76
N ALA A 13 -0.21 -1.75 -23.42
CA ALA A 13 1.04 -1.69 -22.69
C ALA A 13 1.85 -3.01 -22.76
N LEU A 14 1.26 -4.11 -23.19
CA LEU A 14 1.97 -5.38 -23.40
C LEU A 14 3.00 -5.30 -24.54
N GLN A 15 2.76 -4.49 -25.57
CA GLN A 15 3.68 -4.31 -26.70
C GLN A 15 4.14 -5.65 -27.31
N GLY A 16 3.22 -6.62 -27.44
CA GLY A 16 3.50 -7.94 -27.99
C GLY A 16 4.14 -8.95 -27.03
N ARG A 17 4.34 -8.59 -25.77
CA ARG A 17 4.79 -9.52 -24.71
C ARG A 17 3.73 -10.58 -24.46
N ARG A 18 4.20 -11.81 -24.20
CA ARG A 18 3.32 -12.98 -24.01
C ARG A 18 3.48 -13.66 -22.67
N HIS A 19 4.64 -13.61 -22.04
CA HIS A 19 4.89 -14.19 -20.72
C HIS A 19 4.86 -13.11 -19.63
N VAL A 20 3.92 -13.24 -18.69
CA VAL A 20 3.73 -12.32 -17.57
C VAL A 20 3.82 -13.08 -16.25
N VAL A 21 4.56 -12.52 -15.29
CA VAL A 21 4.50 -12.94 -13.88
C VAL A 21 3.63 -11.97 -13.12
N ILE A 22 2.59 -12.48 -12.45
CA ILE A 22 1.68 -11.63 -11.69
C ILE A 22 1.85 -11.80 -10.19
N GLY A 23 1.96 -10.66 -9.47
CA GLY A 23 1.95 -10.65 -8.02
C GLY A 23 0.58 -11.01 -7.46
N MET A 24 0.47 -12.17 -6.80
CA MET A 24 -0.75 -12.67 -6.19
C MET A 24 -0.69 -12.52 -4.67
N SER A 25 -1.54 -11.67 -4.11
CA SER A 25 -1.59 -11.37 -2.67
C SER A 25 -2.65 -12.15 -1.90
N GLY A 26 -3.39 -13.06 -2.56
CA GLY A 26 -4.59 -13.68 -1.99
C GLY A 26 -5.82 -12.77 -1.97
N GLY A 27 -5.71 -11.52 -2.42
CA GLY A 27 -6.82 -10.58 -2.57
C GLY A 27 -7.55 -10.74 -3.91
N VAL A 28 -8.80 -10.28 -3.98
CA VAL A 28 -9.66 -10.39 -5.17
C VAL A 28 -9.06 -9.66 -6.38
N ASP A 29 -8.43 -8.51 -6.18
CA ASP A 29 -7.93 -7.67 -7.27
C ASP A 29 -6.77 -8.34 -8.02
N SER A 30 -5.82 -8.92 -7.30
CA SER A 30 -4.71 -9.67 -7.91
C SER A 30 -5.19 -10.94 -8.61
N SER A 31 -6.21 -11.61 -8.07
CA SER A 31 -6.79 -12.81 -8.69
C SER A 31 -7.53 -12.49 -9.98
N VAL A 32 -8.34 -11.43 -10.01
CA VAL A 32 -9.01 -10.97 -11.24
C VAL A 32 -8.00 -10.47 -12.27
N ALA A 33 -6.95 -9.79 -11.83
CA ALA A 33 -5.87 -9.37 -12.74
C ALA A 33 -5.18 -10.58 -13.39
N ALA A 34 -4.91 -11.66 -12.63
CA ALA A 34 -4.35 -12.90 -13.15
C ALA A 34 -5.28 -13.57 -14.18
N TRP A 35 -6.56 -13.66 -13.84
CA TRP A 35 -7.56 -14.21 -14.77
C TRP A 35 -7.63 -13.40 -16.06
N ARG A 36 -7.66 -12.06 -15.99
CA ARG A 36 -7.68 -11.19 -17.18
C ARG A 36 -6.45 -11.36 -18.07
N CYS A 37 -5.27 -11.56 -17.46
CA CYS A 37 -4.07 -11.86 -18.21
C CYS A 37 -4.20 -13.19 -18.97
N LYS A 38 -4.72 -14.23 -18.32
CA LYS A 38 -4.94 -15.53 -18.93
C LYS A 38 -5.97 -15.49 -20.06
N GLU A 39 -7.11 -14.84 -19.84
CA GLU A 39 -8.15 -14.63 -20.85
C GLU A 39 -7.66 -13.81 -22.05
N ALA A 40 -6.66 -12.96 -21.87
CA ALA A 40 -5.98 -12.26 -22.96
C ALA A 40 -5.03 -13.16 -23.78
N GLY A 41 -4.91 -14.45 -23.44
CA GLY A 41 -4.06 -15.41 -24.13
C GLY A 41 -2.57 -15.32 -23.75
N LEU A 42 -2.28 -14.75 -22.58
CA LEU A 42 -0.91 -14.67 -22.07
C LEU A 42 -0.52 -15.98 -21.35
N GLU A 43 0.76 -16.30 -21.39
CA GLU A 43 1.38 -17.24 -20.47
C GLU A 43 1.54 -16.57 -19.11
N VAL A 44 0.86 -17.10 -18.08
CA VAL A 44 0.77 -16.45 -16.76
C VAL A 44 1.34 -17.33 -15.68
N THR A 45 2.31 -16.82 -14.94
CA THR A 45 2.80 -17.42 -13.69
C THR A 45 2.42 -16.53 -12.53
N GLY A 46 1.73 -17.06 -11.53
CA GLY A 46 1.46 -16.37 -10.27
C GLY A 46 2.69 -16.37 -9.38
N LEU A 47 2.94 -15.27 -8.67
CA LEU A 47 4.00 -15.19 -7.67
C LEU A 47 3.43 -14.63 -6.36
N PHE A 48 3.46 -15.43 -5.29
CA PHE A 48 3.15 -15.00 -3.95
C PHE A 48 4.42 -14.51 -3.27
N MET A 49 4.36 -13.30 -2.66
CA MET A 49 5.49 -12.68 -1.98
C MET A 49 5.29 -12.73 -0.46
N LYS A 50 6.18 -13.43 0.26
CA LYS A 50 6.29 -13.33 1.71
C LYS A 50 7.26 -12.16 2.02
N ASN A 51 6.78 -11.13 2.69
CA ASN A 51 7.56 -9.91 2.95
C ASN A 51 7.71 -9.59 4.44
N TRP A 52 7.19 -10.44 5.34
CA TRP A 52 7.31 -10.28 6.78
C TRP A 52 7.38 -11.63 7.49
N GLU A 53 8.23 -11.76 8.51
CA GLU A 53 8.48 -13.02 9.23
C GLU A 53 8.39 -12.89 10.76
N ASP A 54 8.56 -11.69 11.34
CA ASP A 54 8.73 -11.51 12.78
C ASP A 54 7.52 -11.97 13.64
N ASP A 55 6.39 -12.30 13.01
CA ASP A 55 5.13 -12.63 13.69
C ASP A 55 4.46 -13.88 13.10
N ASP A 56 5.20 -14.81 12.50
CA ASP A 56 4.64 -16.01 11.83
C ASP A 56 3.74 -16.85 12.76
N ASP A 57 3.96 -16.82 14.08
CA ASP A 57 3.19 -17.54 15.10
C ASP A 57 2.11 -16.67 15.77
N SER A 58 1.91 -15.41 15.35
CA SER A 58 0.95 -14.49 15.97
C SER A 58 -0.44 -14.61 15.34
N GLU A 59 -1.50 -14.29 16.14
CA GLU A 59 -2.89 -14.17 15.65
C GLU A 59 -3.06 -13.14 14.52
N TYR A 60 -2.08 -12.26 14.35
CA TYR A 60 -2.08 -11.20 13.33
C TYR A 60 -1.38 -11.61 12.02
N CYS A 61 -0.80 -12.80 11.94
CA CYS A 61 -0.12 -13.27 10.73
C CYS A 61 -1.15 -13.76 9.69
N SER A 62 -1.52 -12.91 8.75
CA SER A 62 -2.39 -13.27 7.62
C SER A 62 -1.66 -14.03 6.51
N THR A 63 -0.34 -14.07 6.53
CA THR A 63 0.50 -14.55 5.41
C THR A 63 0.12 -15.97 4.97
N ARG A 64 -0.12 -16.87 5.94
CA ARG A 64 -0.52 -18.26 5.63
C ARG A 64 -1.89 -18.32 4.94
N GLN A 65 -2.87 -17.57 5.47
CA GLN A 65 -4.21 -17.53 4.88
C GLN A 65 -4.18 -16.86 3.51
N ASP A 66 -3.44 -15.78 3.37
CA ASP A 66 -3.26 -15.08 2.10
C ASP A 66 -2.63 -15.97 1.03
N PHE A 67 -1.65 -16.81 1.43
CA PHE A 67 -1.06 -17.81 0.53
C PHE A 67 -2.09 -18.88 0.10
N LEU A 68 -2.88 -19.41 1.03
CA LEU A 68 -3.92 -20.39 0.73
C LEU A 68 -4.98 -19.81 -0.21
N ASP A 69 -5.39 -18.56 0.01
CA ASP A 69 -6.35 -17.86 -0.84
C ASP A 69 -5.77 -17.61 -2.25
N ALA A 70 -4.47 -17.27 -2.34
CA ALA A 70 -3.78 -17.12 -3.62
C ALA A 70 -3.68 -18.46 -4.37
N ALA A 71 -3.35 -19.55 -3.66
CA ALA A 71 -3.25 -20.88 -4.25
C ALA A 71 -4.60 -21.37 -4.76
N ALA A 72 -5.65 -21.24 -3.96
CA ALA A 72 -7.01 -21.62 -4.37
C ALA A 72 -7.49 -20.78 -5.58
N ALA A 73 -7.19 -19.48 -5.63
CA ALA A 73 -7.49 -18.66 -6.79
C ALA A 73 -6.68 -19.07 -8.03
N ALA A 74 -5.40 -19.37 -7.88
CA ALA A 74 -4.54 -19.84 -8.98
C ALA A 74 -5.04 -21.16 -9.57
N GLU A 75 -5.52 -22.08 -8.72
CA GLU A 75 -6.12 -23.35 -9.14
C GLU A 75 -7.37 -23.11 -10.00
N VAL A 76 -8.30 -22.27 -9.55
CA VAL A 76 -9.51 -21.92 -10.32
C VAL A 76 -9.15 -21.26 -11.65
N ILE A 77 -8.17 -20.37 -11.67
CA ILE A 77 -7.69 -19.71 -12.87
C ILE A 77 -6.93 -20.69 -13.77
N GLY A 78 -6.34 -21.74 -13.21
CA GLY A 78 -5.52 -22.73 -13.90
C GLY A 78 -4.15 -22.18 -14.29
N ILE A 79 -3.47 -21.50 -13.38
CA ILE A 79 -2.10 -21.01 -13.51
C ILE A 79 -1.21 -21.62 -12.44
N GLU A 80 0.09 -21.72 -12.71
CA GLU A 80 1.09 -22.07 -11.71
C GLU A 80 1.24 -20.95 -10.70
N LEU A 81 1.36 -21.26 -9.40
CA LEU A 81 1.70 -20.34 -8.35
C LEU A 81 3.05 -20.71 -7.72
N GLN A 82 3.97 -19.78 -7.76
CA GLN A 82 5.25 -19.87 -7.07
C GLN A 82 5.25 -18.95 -5.84
N ALA A 83 6.13 -19.21 -4.88
CA ALA A 83 6.30 -18.37 -3.70
C ALA A 83 7.76 -17.91 -3.59
N VAL A 84 7.94 -16.66 -3.17
CA VAL A 84 9.25 -16.06 -2.92
C VAL A 84 9.24 -15.34 -1.58
N ASN A 85 10.38 -15.34 -0.91
CA ASN A 85 10.56 -14.66 0.36
C ASN A 85 11.43 -13.40 0.14
N PHE A 86 10.84 -12.23 0.36
CA PHE A 86 11.49 -10.92 0.33
C PHE A 86 11.52 -10.25 1.71
N ALA A 87 11.36 -11.01 2.81
CA ALA A 87 11.30 -10.45 4.15
C ALA A 87 12.59 -9.69 4.52
N ALA A 88 13.74 -10.20 4.09
CA ALA A 88 15.02 -9.52 4.32
C ALA A 88 15.09 -8.19 3.58
N GLU A 89 14.73 -8.16 2.29
CA GLU A 89 14.70 -6.95 1.48
C GLU A 89 13.68 -5.94 2.00
N TYR A 90 12.51 -6.40 2.45
CA TYR A 90 11.50 -5.53 3.03
C TYR A 90 12.00 -4.90 4.34
N LYS A 91 12.60 -5.70 5.22
CA LYS A 91 13.14 -5.23 6.51
C LYS A 91 14.22 -4.18 6.31
N ASP A 92 15.13 -4.42 5.37
CA ASP A 92 16.27 -3.52 5.08
C ASP A 92 15.84 -2.25 4.33
N ARG A 93 15.02 -2.36 3.27
CA ARG A 93 14.74 -1.24 2.36
C ARG A 93 13.48 -0.45 2.70
N VAL A 94 12.52 -1.07 3.37
CA VAL A 94 11.22 -0.43 3.68
C VAL A 94 11.10 -0.16 5.18
N PHE A 95 11.24 -1.21 5.99
CA PHE A 95 10.98 -1.10 7.42
C PHE A 95 12.04 -0.28 8.17
N ALA A 96 13.31 -0.43 7.81
CA ALA A 96 14.39 0.37 8.38
C ALA A 96 14.20 1.87 8.07
N ASP A 97 13.79 2.21 6.85
CA ASP A 97 13.46 3.59 6.46
C ASP A 97 12.25 4.13 7.24
N PHE A 98 11.21 3.30 7.36
CA PHE A 98 10.01 3.61 8.14
C PHE A 98 10.35 3.97 9.60
N LEU A 99 11.20 3.18 10.27
CA LEU A 99 11.62 3.47 11.63
C LEU A 99 12.47 4.76 11.72
N ARG A 100 13.39 4.96 10.78
CA ARG A 100 14.22 6.16 10.70
C ARG A 100 13.40 7.43 10.57
N GLU A 101 12.37 7.40 9.70
CA GLU A 101 11.48 8.53 9.49
C GLU A 101 10.67 8.89 10.75
N TYR A 102 10.15 7.87 11.45
CA TYR A 102 9.45 8.09 12.73
C TYR A 102 10.38 8.64 13.82
N GLN A 103 11.60 8.13 13.90
CA GLN A 103 12.61 8.66 14.83
C GLN A 103 12.95 10.14 14.54
N ALA A 104 12.91 10.53 13.29
CA ALA A 104 13.10 11.92 12.87
C ALA A 104 11.83 12.78 12.98
N GLY A 105 10.76 12.29 13.62
CA GLY A 105 9.50 13.02 13.83
C GLY A 105 8.60 13.11 12.60
N ARG A 106 8.97 12.50 11.48
CA ARG A 106 8.16 12.47 10.26
C ARG A 106 7.16 11.32 10.28
N THR A 107 6.12 11.39 9.46
CA THR A 107 5.15 10.30 9.28
C THR A 107 5.38 9.70 7.90
N PRO A 108 6.08 8.55 7.79
CA PRO A 108 6.37 7.91 6.52
C PRO A 108 5.13 7.23 5.93
N ASN A 109 5.17 7.02 4.61
CA ASN A 109 4.24 6.13 3.92
C ASN A 109 5.00 4.88 3.44
N PRO A 110 4.98 3.77 4.20
CA PRO A 110 5.72 2.57 3.85
C PRO A 110 5.21 1.89 2.58
N ASP A 111 3.92 2.10 2.21
CA ASP A 111 3.34 1.49 1.02
C ASP A 111 3.94 2.05 -0.27
N VAL A 112 4.25 3.35 -0.31
CA VAL A 112 4.96 3.98 -1.43
C VAL A 112 6.34 3.35 -1.60
N LEU A 113 7.07 3.17 -0.50
CA LEU A 113 8.42 2.60 -0.53
C LEU A 113 8.38 1.10 -0.83
N CYS A 114 7.42 0.37 -0.27
CA CYS A 114 7.17 -1.03 -0.59
C CYS A 114 6.92 -1.23 -2.09
N ASN A 115 6.09 -0.39 -2.71
CA ASN A 115 5.88 -0.45 -4.14
C ASN A 115 7.20 -0.20 -4.90
N ALA A 116 7.94 0.87 -4.58
CA ALA A 116 9.15 1.23 -5.31
C ALA A 116 10.29 0.19 -5.17
N GLU A 117 10.50 -0.38 -3.97
CA GLU A 117 11.67 -1.20 -3.67
C GLU A 117 11.39 -2.72 -3.68
N ILE A 118 10.16 -3.13 -3.36
CA ILE A 118 9.82 -4.56 -3.30
C ILE A 118 8.99 -4.96 -4.53
N LYS A 119 7.76 -4.44 -4.69
CA LYS A 119 6.84 -4.90 -5.75
C LYS A 119 7.32 -4.56 -7.17
N PHE A 120 7.91 -3.40 -7.37
CA PHE A 120 8.33 -2.96 -8.70
C PHE A 120 9.86 -2.94 -8.88
N LYS A 121 10.62 -3.51 -7.93
CA LYS A 121 12.06 -3.71 -8.05
C LYS A 121 12.44 -5.15 -7.75
N ALA A 122 12.44 -5.59 -6.50
CA ALA A 122 12.83 -6.96 -6.15
C ALA A 122 11.97 -8.01 -6.86
N PHE A 123 10.64 -7.84 -6.87
CA PHE A 123 9.74 -8.72 -7.59
C PHE A 123 9.94 -8.62 -9.12
N LEU A 124 10.09 -7.42 -9.69
CA LEU A 124 10.37 -7.25 -11.11
C LEU A 124 11.66 -7.97 -11.50
N ASP A 125 12.74 -7.77 -10.76
CA ASP A 125 14.05 -8.38 -11.06
C ASP A 125 13.97 -9.91 -10.94
N HIS A 126 13.25 -10.42 -9.93
CA HIS A 126 13.01 -11.88 -9.77
C HIS A 126 12.18 -12.45 -10.93
N ALA A 127 11.09 -11.79 -11.31
CA ALA A 127 10.24 -12.21 -12.42
C ALA A 127 11.01 -12.27 -13.75
N MET A 128 11.86 -11.27 -14.01
CA MET A 128 12.71 -11.27 -15.19
C MET A 128 13.74 -12.40 -15.18
N ALA A 129 14.28 -12.76 -14.00
CA ALA A 129 15.17 -13.91 -13.84
C ALA A 129 14.45 -15.25 -14.09
N LEU A 130 13.13 -15.32 -13.86
CA LEU A 130 12.28 -16.47 -14.21
C LEU A 130 11.90 -16.49 -15.71
N GLY A 131 12.36 -15.55 -16.52
CA GLY A 131 12.08 -15.46 -17.95
C GLY A 131 10.82 -14.67 -18.31
N ALA A 132 10.20 -13.96 -17.36
CA ALA A 132 9.08 -13.08 -17.65
C ALA A 132 9.49 -11.94 -18.58
N GLN A 133 8.56 -11.49 -19.42
CA GLN A 133 8.74 -10.32 -20.27
C GLN A 133 8.18 -9.04 -19.64
N CYS A 134 7.25 -9.17 -18.70
CA CYS A 134 6.73 -8.10 -17.86
C CYS A 134 6.09 -8.67 -16.60
N ILE A 135 5.77 -7.79 -15.66
CA ILE A 135 4.97 -8.14 -14.48
C ILE A 135 3.57 -7.54 -14.59
N ALA A 136 2.64 -8.16 -13.86
CA ALA A 136 1.30 -7.61 -13.66
C ALA A 136 0.99 -7.50 -12.15
N THR A 137 0.13 -6.57 -11.80
CA THR A 137 -0.36 -6.41 -10.43
C THR A 137 -1.83 -6.00 -10.42
N GLY A 138 -2.51 -6.25 -9.29
CA GLY A 138 -3.90 -5.85 -9.07
C GLY A 138 -4.08 -4.39 -8.66
N HIS A 139 -3.17 -3.49 -9.00
CA HIS A 139 -3.33 -2.06 -8.69
C HIS A 139 -4.32 -1.36 -9.63
N TYR A 140 -5.10 -0.46 -9.05
CA TYR A 140 -5.99 0.44 -9.79
C TYR A 140 -5.20 1.64 -10.31
N ALA A 141 -4.49 1.44 -11.40
CA ALA A 141 -3.74 2.42 -12.14
C ALA A 141 -3.74 2.04 -13.62
N GLN A 142 -3.36 2.94 -14.51
CA GLN A 142 -3.24 2.68 -15.93
C GLN A 142 -1.91 3.19 -16.46
N VAL A 143 -1.38 2.56 -17.50
CA VAL A 143 -0.18 3.01 -18.19
C VAL A 143 -0.43 3.14 -19.68
N ASN A 144 0.17 4.14 -20.29
CA ASN A 144 0.20 4.35 -21.72
C ASN A 144 1.63 4.46 -22.19
N VAL A 145 1.91 3.91 -23.36
CA VAL A 145 3.22 4.07 -24.01
C VAL A 145 3.09 5.11 -25.12
N THR A 146 3.83 6.19 -25.00
CA THR A 146 3.84 7.26 -26.01
C THR A 146 4.52 6.80 -27.30
N HIS A 147 4.33 7.55 -28.38
CA HIS A 147 5.02 7.30 -29.65
C HIS A 147 6.55 7.38 -29.53
N GLU A 148 7.06 8.11 -28.56
CA GLU A 148 8.49 8.25 -28.26
C GLU A 148 9.03 7.12 -27.35
N GLY A 149 8.15 6.19 -26.93
CA GLY A 149 8.51 5.07 -26.06
C GLY A 149 8.54 5.40 -24.56
N ALA A 150 8.18 6.60 -24.16
CA ALA A 150 8.01 6.94 -22.76
C ALA A 150 6.72 6.31 -22.20
N VAL A 151 6.73 5.94 -20.94
CA VAL A 151 5.55 5.38 -20.24
C VAL A 151 4.97 6.40 -19.30
N GLU A 152 3.70 6.70 -19.51
CA GLU A 152 2.91 7.60 -18.69
C GLU A 152 2.03 6.81 -17.73
N LEU A 153 1.96 7.25 -16.46
CA LEU A 153 1.10 6.69 -15.43
C LEU A 153 -0.19 7.50 -15.32
N PHE A 154 -1.33 6.84 -15.47
CA PHE A 154 -2.66 7.43 -15.36
C PHE A 154 -3.43 6.87 -14.17
N ARG A 155 -4.38 7.66 -13.68
CA ARG A 155 -5.30 7.22 -12.64
C ARG A 155 -6.13 6.01 -13.09
N GLY A 156 -6.47 5.14 -12.13
CA GLY A 156 -7.43 4.09 -12.34
C GLY A 156 -8.81 4.63 -12.72
N ALA A 157 -9.59 3.81 -13.42
CA ALA A 157 -10.96 4.18 -13.82
C ALA A 157 -11.89 4.39 -12.62
N ASP A 158 -11.66 3.70 -11.52
CA ASP A 158 -12.38 3.89 -10.25
C ASP A 158 -11.71 4.98 -9.39
N PRO A 159 -12.32 6.18 -9.26
CA PRO A 159 -11.74 7.26 -8.45
C PRO A 159 -11.68 6.95 -6.96
N GLY A 160 -12.56 6.04 -6.48
CA GLY A 160 -12.60 5.59 -5.08
C GLY A 160 -11.53 4.55 -4.75
N LYS A 161 -10.86 4.00 -5.77
CA LYS A 161 -9.84 2.96 -5.64
C LYS A 161 -8.52 3.33 -6.29
N ASP A 162 -8.41 4.50 -6.91
CA ASP A 162 -7.17 4.95 -7.55
C ASP A 162 -5.96 4.82 -6.62
N GLN A 163 -4.91 4.17 -7.11
CA GLN A 163 -3.69 3.87 -6.36
C GLN A 163 -2.44 4.53 -6.94
N THR A 164 -2.59 5.44 -7.90
CA THR A 164 -1.45 6.14 -8.53
C THR A 164 -0.61 6.92 -7.53
N TYR A 165 -1.23 7.43 -6.45
CA TYR A 165 -0.49 8.04 -5.35
C TYR A 165 0.62 7.13 -4.80
N PHE A 166 0.33 5.85 -4.63
CA PHE A 166 1.30 4.87 -4.10
C PHE A 166 2.35 4.44 -5.12
N LEU A 167 2.20 4.85 -6.38
CA LEU A 167 3.07 4.47 -7.51
C LEU A 167 3.94 5.63 -8.02
N HIS A 168 3.83 6.83 -7.44
CA HIS A 168 4.51 8.03 -7.95
C HIS A 168 6.05 7.94 -7.94
N ARG A 169 6.64 7.03 -7.17
CA ARG A 169 8.10 6.80 -7.14
C ARG A 169 8.60 5.83 -8.19
N LEU A 170 7.73 5.23 -8.99
CA LEU A 170 8.15 4.31 -10.04
C LEU A 170 8.85 5.07 -11.17
N ASN A 171 9.97 4.53 -11.62
CA ASN A 171 10.74 5.05 -12.75
C ASN A 171 10.27 4.43 -14.07
N GLN A 172 10.81 4.94 -15.20
CA GLN A 172 10.46 4.49 -16.55
C GLN A 172 10.71 3.00 -16.76
N ARG A 173 11.83 2.45 -16.26
CA ARG A 173 12.13 1.00 -16.37
C ARG A 173 11.05 0.17 -15.66
N GLN A 174 10.63 0.57 -14.48
CA GLN A 174 9.62 -0.14 -13.71
C GLN A 174 8.24 -0.06 -14.38
N LEU A 175 7.83 1.13 -14.81
CA LEU A 175 6.55 1.32 -15.52
C LEU A 175 6.53 0.59 -16.87
N ALA A 176 7.61 0.66 -17.65
CA ALA A 176 7.70 0.02 -18.96
C ALA A 176 7.59 -1.52 -18.90
N ASN A 177 7.91 -2.12 -17.76
CA ASN A 177 7.83 -3.56 -17.56
C ASN A 177 6.64 -4.00 -16.68
N THR A 178 5.63 -3.14 -16.54
CA THR A 178 4.47 -3.40 -15.69
C THR A 178 3.16 -3.15 -16.45
N VAL A 179 2.18 -4.02 -16.20
CA VAL A 179 0.79 -3.80 -16.63
C VAL A 179 -0.17 -3.89 -15.43
N PHE A 180 -1.28 -3.15 -15.52
CA PHE A 180 -2.31 -3.08 -14.49
C PHE A 180 -3.66 -3.58 -15.04
N PRO A 181 -3.89 -4.89 -15.04
CA PRO A 181 -5.05 -5.47 -15.74
C PRO A 181 -6.42 -5.09 -15.18
N VAL A 182 -6.50 -4.52 -13.96
CA VAL A 182 -7.75 -4.06 -13.34
C VAL A 182 -7.88 -2.53 -13.30
N GLY A 183 -6.90 -1.81 -13.86
CA GLY A 183 -6.88 -0.35 -13.83
C GLY A 183 -8.00 0.34 -14.61
N ASP A 184 -8.58 -0.33 -15.59
CA ASP A 184 -9.69 0.11 -16.44
C ASP A 184 -11.08 -0.24 -15.88
N LEU A 185 -11.16 -0.91 -14.72
CA LEU A 185 -12.39 -1.40 -14.11
C LEU A 185 -12.77 -0.63 -12.84
N MET A 186 -14.08 -0.56 -12.59
CA MET A 186 -14.60 -0.20 -11.27
C MET A 186 -14.46 -1.39 -10.31
N LYS A 187 -14.29 -1.14 -9.01
CA LYS A 187 -14.21 -2.21 -7.99
C LYS A 187 -15.42 -3.13 -8.00
N SER A 188 -16.60 -2.60 -8.26
CA SER A 188 -17.83 -3.39 -8.41
C SER A 188 -17.76 -4.37 -9.57
N GLU A 189 -17.13 -3.99 -10.68
CA GLU A 189 -16.93 -4.86 -11.85
C GLU A 189 -15.92 -5.96 -11.53
N VAL A 190 -14.82 -5.62 -10.84
CA VAL A 190 -13.84 -6.62 -10.38
C VAL A 190 -14.50 -7.67 -9.49
N ARG A 191 -15.36 -7.27 -8.54
CA ARG A 191 -16.08 -8.21 -7.68
C ARG A 191 -17.11 -9.05 -8.46
N ALA A 192 -17.82 -8.46 -9.40
CA ALA A 192 -18.76 -9.19 -10.25
C ALA A 192 -18.04 -10.24 -11.12
N LEU A 193 -16.89 -9.89 -11.71
CA LEU A 193 -16.03 -10.83 -12.43
C LEU A 193 -15.56 -11.96 -11.51
N ALA A 194 -15.04 -11.65 -10.34
CA ALA A 194 -14.58 -12.65 -9.39
C ALA A 194 -15.67 -13.66 -9.02
N GLN A 195 -16.91 -13.19 -8.83
CA GLN A 195 -18.06 -14.05 -8.57
C GLN A 195 -18.44 -14.90 -9.79
N SER A 196 -18.46 -14.31 -10.99
CA SER A 196 -18.86 -15.01 -12.23
C SER A 196 -17.92 -16.15 -12.61
N ILE A 197 -16.63 -16.02 -12.28
CA ILE A 197 -15.62 -17.06 -12.55
C ILE A 197 -15.40 -18.01 -11.36
N GLY A 198 -16.15 -17.83 -10.27
CA GLY A 198 -16.10 -18.72 -9.11
C GLY A 198 -14.84 -18.60 -8.25
N LEU A 199 -14.23 -17.41 -8.19
CA LEU A 199 -13.06 -17.22 -7.31
C LEU A 199 -13.43 -17.38 -5.84
N PRO A 200 -12.70 -18.22 -5.06
CA PRO A 200 -13.03 -18.48 -3.67
C PRO A 200 -12.89 -17.23 -2.77
N ASN A 201 -12.06 -16.29 -3.18
CA ASN A 201 -11.81 -15.01 -2.48
C ASN A 201 -12.67 -13.83 -2.98
N ALA A 202 -13.70 -14.07 -3.82
CA ALA A 202 -14.55 -13.01 -4.39
C ALA A 202 -15.22 -12.11 -3.34
N ALA A 203 -15.59 -12.66 -2.17
CA ALA A 203 -16.20 -11.94 -1.06
C ALA A 203 -15.18 -11.39 -0.04
N LYS A 204 -13.88 -11.68 -0.20
CA LYS A 204 -12.83 -11.22 0.72
C LYS A 204 -12.83 -9.68 0.79
N LYS A 205 -12.77 -9.14 2.01
CA LYS A 205 -12.64 -7.70 2.23
C LYS A 205 -11.29 -7.20 1.70
N ASP A 206 -11.26 -5.95 1.28
CA ASP A 206 -10.00 -5.31 0.91
C ASP A 206 -9.10 -5.23 2.14
N SER A 207 -7.82 -5.53 1.99
CA SER A 207 -6.86 -5.38 3.06
C SER A 207 -6.72 -3.90 3.44
N THR A 208 -6.79 -3.62 4.74
CA THR A 208 -6.52 -2.32 5.33
C THR A 208 -5.29 -2.45 6.24
N GLY A 209 -4.56 -1.37 6.45
CA GLY A 209 -3.31 -1.40 7.23
C GLY A 209 -2.06 -1.27 6.35
N ILE A 210 -0.90 -1.42 6.98
CA ILE A 210 0.40 -1.35 6.29
C ILE A 210 0.64 -2.62 5.47
N CYS A 211 1.03 -2.46 4.22
CA CYS A 211 1.35 -3.57 3.32
C CYS A 211 2.25 -4.62 3.99
N PHE A 212 1.83 -5.88 3.97
CA PHE A 212 2.50 -7.07 4.51
C PHE A 212 2.64 -7.16 6.04
N ILE A 213 2.43 -6.06 6.79
CA ILE A 213 2.39 -6.07 8.25
C ILE A 213 0.98 -6.41 8.75
N GLY A 214 -0.04 -6.09 7.93
CA GLY A 214 -1.44 -6.42 8.20
C GLY A 214 -2.15 -5.44 9.13
N GLU A 215 -3.38 -5.83 9.52
CA GLU A 215 -4.21 -5.07 10.45
C GLU A 215 -3.82 -5.43 11.88
N ARG A 216 -3.18 -4.50 12.57
CA ARG A 216 -2.85 -4.64 13.99
C ARG A 216 -2.90 -3.29 14.68
N PRO A 217 -3.01 -3.25 16.03
CA PRO A 217 -2.92 -2.01 16.79
C PRO A 217 -1.57 -1.33 16.50
N PHE A 218 -1.58 -0.31 15.67
CA PHE A 218 -0.39 0.35 15.15
C PHE A 218 0.57 0.82 16.25
N ARG A 219 0.02 1.34 17.34
CA ARG A 219 0.81 1.79 18.50
C ARG A 219 1.58 0.65 19.16
N GLU A 220 0.92 -0.49 19.39
CA GLU A 220 1.53 -1.67 20.00
C GLU A 220 2.64 -2.23 19.11
N PHE A 221 2.40 -2.27 17.81
CA PHE A 221 3.40 -2.69 16.84
C PHE A 221 4.62 -1.76 16.87
N LEU A 222 4.40 -0.45 16.78
CA LEU A 222 5.49 0.52 16.73
C LEU A 222 6.30 0.56 18.05
N ASN A 223 5.65 0.35 19.20
CA ASN A 223 6.29 0.29 20.52
C ASN A 223 7.33 -0.83 20.66
N ARG A 224 7.26 -1.87 19.84
CA ARG A 224 8.28 -2.94 19.85
C ARG A 224 9.62 -2.46 19.29
N TYR A 225 9.61 -1.43 18.46
CA TYR A 225 10.79 -0.94 17.71
C TYR A 225 11.23 0.46 18.13
N LEU A 226 10.30 1.28 18.60
CA LEU A 226 10.57 2.66 19.03
C LEU A 226 10.21 2.82 20.50
N PRO A 227 11.15 3.26 21.36
CA PRO A 227 10.87 3.47 22.77
C PRO A 227 9.84 4.58 22.95
N THR A 228 8.87 4.33 23.82
CA THR A 228 7.90 5.33 24.24
C THR A 228 8.58 6.38 25.10
N GLN A 229 8.55 7.63 24.68
CA GLN A 229 9.10 8.76 25.43
C GLN A 229 8.01 9.80 25.67
N HIS A 230 7.45 9.79 26.86
CA HIS A 230 6.45 10.75 27.27
C HIS A 230 6.97 12.19 27.28
N GLY A 231 6.09 13.15 26.98
CA GLY A 231 6.43 14.56 26.98
C GLY A 231 5.19 15.45 27.02
N ALA A 232 5.41 16.74 27.15
CA ALA A 232 4.33 17.70 27.27
C ALA A 232 3.63 17.99 25.93
N MET A 233 2.31 18.15 25.97
CA MET A 233 1.55 18.82 24.92
C MET A 233 1.41 20.30 25.29
N LYS A 234 1.82 21.21 24.42
CA LYS A 234 1.75 22.66 24.65
C LYS A 234 1.03 23.38 23.53
N THR A 235 0.43 24.49 23.87
CA THR A 235 -0.05 25.46 22.88
C THR A 235 1.13 26.28 22.31
N PRO A 236 0.97 26.99 21.17
CA PRO A 236 2.02 27.82 20.59
C PRO A 236 2.55 28.91 21.56
N ASP A 237 1.70 29.39 22.49
CA ASP A 237 2.07 30.33 23.55
C ASP A 237 2.75 29.68 24.76
N GLY A 238 2.97 28.35 24.72
CA GLY A 238 3.74 27.61 25.72
C GLY A 238 2.91 27.04 26.88
N ARG A 239 1.60 27.20 26.90
CA ARG A 239 0.72 26.64 27.95
C ARG A 239 0.64 25.12 27.82
N VAL A 240 0.89 24.40 28.90
CA VAL A 240 0.73 22.93 28.94
C VAL A 240 -0.75 22.57 28.99
N VAL A 241 -1.18 21.71 28.06
CA VAL A 241 -2.57 21.28 27.91
C VAL A 241 -2.75 19.76 28.05
N GLY A 242 -1.66 19.02 28.12
CA GLY A 242 -1.69 17.56 28.30
C GLY A 242 -0.31 16.94 28.20
N GLU A 243 -0.30 15.61 28.08
CA GLU A 243 0.90 14.79 27.93
C GLU A 243 0.75 13.86 26.73
N HIS A 244 1.81 13.70 25.95
CA HIS A 244 1.86 12.74 24.84
C HIS A 244 2.71 11.52 25.23
N MET A 245 2.42 10.37 24.59
CA MET A 245 3.12 9.11 24.86
C MET A 245 4.39 8.90 24.02
N GLY A 246 4.74 9.86 23.18
CA GLY A 246 5.89 9.82 22.27
C GLY A 246 5.55 10.50 20.94
N LEU A 247 6.42 11.38 20.45
CA LEU A 247 6.20 12.20 19.24
C LEU A 247 5.98 11.34 17.97
N ALA A 248 6.56 10.13 17.94
CA ALA A 248 6.38 9.18 16.83
C ALA A 248 4.92 8.75 16.60
N PHE A 249 4.07 8.81 17.65
CA PHE A 249 2.66 8.37 17.56
C PHE A 249 1.71 9.45 17.07
N TYR A 250 2.21 10.61 16.71
CA TYR A 250 1.40 11.75 16.28
C TYR A 250 1.80 12.19 14.87
N THR A 251 0.84 12.73 14.15
CA THR A 251 1.02 13.27 12.79
C THR A 251 0.56 14.72 12.76
N LEU A 252 1.22 15.57 12.01
CA LEU A 252 0.77 16.95 11.78
C LEU A 252 -0.66 16.96 11.22
N GLY A 253 -1.51 17.83 11.74
CA GLY A 253 -2.94 17.89 11.43
C GLY A 253 -3.79 16.82 12.13
N GLN A 254 -3.20 15.94 12.94
CA GLN A 254 -3.96 14.91 13.67
C GLN A 254 -4.91 15.57 14.69
N ARG A 255 -6.19 15.12 14.64
CA ARG A 255 -7.26 15.54 15.56
C ARG A 255 -7.59 14.48 16.60
N LYS A 256 -7.72 13.23 16.17
CA LYS A 256 -8.18 12.13 17.01
C LYS A 256 -7.04 11.57 17.88
N GLY A 257 -7.39 11.14 19.10
CA GLY A 257 -6.45 10.44 19.97
C GLY A 257 -5.47 11.34 20.73
N LEU A 258 -5.73 12.65 20.83
CA LEU A 258 -4.91 13.58 21.62
C LEU A 258 -5.21 13.51 23.12
N GLY A 259 -6.43 13.14 23.51
CA GLY A 259 -6.82 13.01 24.94
C GLY A 259 -6.95 14.33 25.69
N ILE A 260 -6.96 15.47 25.01
CA ILE A 260 -7.00 16.82 25.61
C ILE A 260 -8.34 17.55 25.39
N GLY A 261 -9.42 16.80 25.11
CA GLY A 261 -10.77 17.36 24.97
C GLY A 261 -11.38 17.82 26.30
N GLY A 262 -12.31 18.78 26.25
CA GLY A 262 -13.10 19.18 27.42
C GLY A 262 -12.39 20.14 28.39
N GLN A 263 -11.40 20.90 27.95
CA GLN A 263 -10.75 21.92 28.76
C GLN A 263 -11.72 23.08 29.07
N LYS A 264 -11.78 23.51 30.35
CA LYS A 264 -12.74 24.49 30.86
C LYS A 264 -12.66 25.89 30.21
N ASP A 265 -11.50 26.24 29.65
CA ASP A 265 -11.22 27.57 29.08
C ASP A 265 -11.16 27.57 27.55
N GLY A 266 -11.61 26.50 26.90
CA GLY A 266 -11.64 26.39 25.43
C GLY A 266 -13.00 26.82 24.86
N ASP A 267 -12.99 27.30 23.62
CA ASP A 267 -14.19 27.64 22.84
C ASP A 267 -14.96 26.38 22.33
N GLY A 268 -14.55 25.19 22.74
CA GLY A 268 -15.12 23.92 22.29
C GLY A 268 -14.58 23.45 20.92
N ALA A 269 -13.70 24.21 20.27
CA ALA A 269 -13.08 23.85 19.01
C ALA A 269 -12.18 22.61 19.16
N ALA A 270 -12.03 21.87 18.07
CA ALA A 270 -11.18 20.70 18.05
C ALA A 270 -9.69 21.05 18.13
N TRP A 271 -8.93 20.21 18.82
CA TRP A 271 -7.47 20.32 18.88
C TRP A 271 -6.82 19.60 17.70
N PHE A 272 -5.73 20.18 17.18
CA PHE A 272 -4.91 19.64 16.10
C PHE A 272 -3.44 19.71 16.46
N VAL A 273 -2.67 18.73 15.99
CA VAL A 273 -1.21 18.75 16.06
C VAL A 273 -0.69 19.75 15.02
N VAL A 274 0.06 20.74 15.44
CA VAL A 274 0.63 21.76 14.53
C VAL A 274 2.14 21.63 14.35
N GLU A 275 2.86 21.11 15.38
CA GLU A 275 4.30 20.96 15.32
C GLU A 275 4.78 19.83 16.25
N LYS A 276 5.94 19.25 15.94
CA LYS A 276 6.68 18.32 16.80
C LYS A 276 8.04 18.91 17.13
N ASP A 277 8.21 19.44 18.33
CA ASP A 277 9.51 19.89 18.82
C ASP A 277 10.33 18.70 19.28
N MET A 278 11.13 18.16 18.37
CA MET A 278 11.94 16.97 18.64
C MET A 278 13.06 17.24 19.65
N ALA A 279 13.56 18.47 19.72
CA ALA A 279 14.67 18.84 20.62
C ALA A 279 14.22 18.85 22.09
N ASN A 280 13.00 19.31 22.36
CA ASN A 280 12.43 19.44 23.70
C ASN A 280 11.39 18.35 24.00
N ASN A 281 11.22 17.34 23.15
CA ASN A 281 10.23 16.28 23.27
C ASN A 281 8.83 16.85 23.59
N THR A 282 8.41 17.86 22.82
CA THR A 282 7.14 18.57 23.03
C THR A 282 6.24 18.48 21.79
N LEU A 283 4.97 18.15 21.99
CA LEU A 283 3.97 18.18 20.93
C LEU A 283 3.21 19.51 20.99
N ILE A 284 3.31 20.30 19.94
CA ILE A 284 2.57 21.57 19.85
C ILE A 284 1.20 21.31 19.25
N VAL A 285 0.17 21.78 19.95
CA VAL A 285 -1.23 21.57 19.58
C VAL A 285 -1.99 22.91 19.64
N ALA A 286 -2.91 23.11 18.71
CA ALA A 286 -3.74 24.31 18.68
C ALA A 286 -5.21 23.97 18.43
N GLN A 287 -6.11 24.87 18.88
CA GLN A 287 -7.55 24.75 18.63
C GLN A 287 -7.95 25.47 17.35
N GLY A 288 -8.99 24.90 16.68
CA GLY A 288 -9.54 25.47 15.46
C GLY A 288 -8.79 25.08 14.18
N HIS A 289 -9.37 25.41 13.04
CA HIS A 289 -8.82 25.10 11.71
C HIS A 289 -7.87 26.19 11.19
N ASP A 290 -7.91 27.37 11.78
CA ASP A 290 -7.14 28.57 11.36
C ASP A 290 -5.91 28.80 12.24
N ALA A 291 -5.52 27.78 13.02
CA ALA A 291 -4.27 27.83 13.79
C ALA A 291 -3.06 27.81 12.83
N PRO A 292 -1.97 28.56 13.13
CA PRO A 292 -0.81 28.67 12.28
C PRO A 292 -0.10 27.34 12.05
#